data_9a7747d78513be48ce66f9ceee2b1477
#
_entry.id   9a7747d78513be48ce66f9ceee2b1477
#
_cell.length_a   1.000
_cell.length_b   1.000
_cell.length_c   1.000
_cell.angle_alpha   90.00
_cell.angle_beta   90.00
_cell.angle_gamma   90.00
#
_symmetry.space_group_name_H-M   'P 1'
#
loop_
_entity.id
_entity.type
_entity.pdbx_description
1 polymer ?
#
loop_
_entity_poly.entity_id
_entity_poly.type
_entity_poly.pdbx_seq_one_letter_code
_entity_poly.pdbx_strand_id
1 'polypeptide(L)'
;MELYTYYRSTASYRVRIALALKGLDFTAVPVNLLVPAGGANRQPEYLAINPQGRVPALRTDEGELLIQSPAIIEYLEERYPQVPLLPEDLVARAQVRGVAAVIGCDV
;
A
#
# COMPACT_ATOMS: atom_id res chain seq x y z
N MET A 1 3.37 -10.30 6.88
CA MET A 1 2.95 -8.91 6.61
C MET A 1 1.49 -8.70 6.98
N GLU A 2 1.17 -7.53 7.48
CA GLU A 2 -0.20 -7.11 7.72
C GLU A 2 -0.49 -5.88 6.90
N LEU A 3 -1.59 -5.90 6.14
CA LEU A 3 -2.04 -4.75 5.37
C LEU A 3 -3.28 -4.17 6.02
N TYR A 4 -3.15 -2.95 6.50
CA TYR A 4 -4.29 -2.15 6.99
C TYR A 4 -5.01 -1.59 5.76
N THR A 5 -6.26 -1.97 5.58
CA THR A 5 -6.97 -1.79 4.31
C THR A 5 -8.46 -1.50 4.55
N TYR A 6 -9.11 -0.96 3.53
CA TYR A 6 -10.55 -0.83 3.49
C TYR A 6 -11.02 -1.20 2.08
N TYR A 7 -12.07 -2.00 1.96
CA TYR A 7 -12.47 -2.59 0.69
C TYR A 7 -12.83 -1.57 -0.39
N ARG A 8 -13.27 -0.36 0.00
CA ARG A 8 -13.60 0.73 -0.94
C ARG A 8 -12.42 1.64 -1.25
N SER A 9 -11.28 1.46 -0.59
CA SER A 9 -10.12 2.31 -0.81
C SER A 9 -9.40 1.92 -2.09
N THR A 10 -9.33 2.84 -3.05
CA THR A 10 -8.56 2.61 -4.29
C THR A 10 -7.07 2.53 -4.01
N ALA A 11 -6.55 3.33 -3.09
CA ALA A 11 -5.14 3.28 -2.69
C ALA A 11 -4.79 1.93 -2.06
N SER A 12 -5.64 1.39 -1.18
CA SER A 12 -5.45 0.05 -0.62
C SER A 12 -5.56 -1.03 -1.70
N TYR A 13 -6.45 -0.86 -2.65
CA TYR A 13 -6.64 -1.80 -3.75
C TYR A 13 -5.38 -1.95 -4.60
N ARG A 14 -4.68 -0.84 -4.87
CA ARG A 14 -3.41 -0.87 -5.61
C ARG A 14 -2.39 -1.80 -4.93
N VAL A 15 -2.28 -1.72 -3.62
CA VAL A 15 -1.36 -2.57 -2.85
C VAL A 15 -1.82 -4.02 -2.88
N ARG A 16 -3.13 -4.28 -2.76
CA ARG A 16 -3.66 -5.65 -2.87
C ARG A 16 -3.37 -6.26 -4.23
N ILE A 17 -3.48 -5.47 -5.31
CA ILE A 17 -3.13 -5.93 -6.66
C ILE A 17 -1.64 -6.30 -6.74
N ALA A 18 -0.76 -5.45 -6.22
CA ALA A 18 0.69 -5.71 -6.24
C ALA A 18 1.02 -6.99 -5.47
N LEU A 19 0.43 -7.18 -4.29
CA LEU A 19 0.62 -8.39 -3.50
C LEU A 19 0.13 -9.63 -4.26
N ALA A 20 -1.02 -9.55 -4.91
CA ALA A 20 -1.58 -10.65 -5.68
C ALA A 20 -0.71 -10.99 -6.89
N LEU A 21 -0.25 -10.00 -7.64
CA LEU A 21 0.61 -10.21 -8.80
C LEU A 21 1.94 -10.86 -8.42
N LYS A 22 2.47 -10.52 -7.26
CA LYS A 22 3.72 -11.12 -6.77
C LYS A 22 3.50 -12.46 -6.05
N GLY A 23 2.26 -12.87 -5.84
CA GLY A 23 1.94 -14.11 -5.13
C GLY A 23 2.34 -14.08 -3.66
N LEU A 24 2.27 -12.92 -3.02
CA LEU A 24 2.67 -12.74 -1.63
C LEU A 24 1.49 -12.88 -0.68
N ASP A 25 1.69 -13.66 0.38
CA ASP A 25 0.70 -13.81 1.44
C ASP A 25 0.76 -12.63 2.41
N PHE A 26 -0.40 -12.23 2.88
CA PHE A 26 -0.52 -11.17 3.88
C PHE A 26 -1.82 -11.33 4.67
N THR A 27 -1.87 -10.75 5.85
CA THR A 27 -3.08 -10.66 6.65
C THR A 27 -3.72 -9.30 6.40
N ALA A 28 -4.98 -9.30 5.96
CA ALA A 28 -5.73 -8.06 5.81
C ALA A 28 -6.29 -7.64 7.17
N VAL A 29 -6.00 -6.41 7.57
CA VAL A 29 -6.54 -5.81 8.80
C VAL A 29 -7.49 -4.69 8.37
N PRO A 30 -8.81 -4.90 8.46
CA PRO A 30 -9.76 -3.89 8.01
C PRO A 30 -9.77 -2.68 8.92
N VAL A 31 -9.80 -1.50 8.30
CA VAL A 31 -9.94 -0.21 8.97
C VAL A 31 -11.16 0.46 8.37
N ASN A 32 -12.26 0.49 9.10
CA ASN A 32 -13.49 1.07 8.60
C ASN A 32 -13.38 2.59 8.55
N LEU A 33 -13.59 3.18 7.38
CA LEU A 33 -13.47 4.63 7.19
C LEU A 33 -14.76 5.39 7.57
N LEU A 34 -15.81 4.68 7.92
CA LEU A 34 -17.12 5.26 8.24
C LEU A 34 -17.54 5.05 9.69
N VAL A 35 -17.16 3.95 10.30
CA VAL A 35 -17.59 3.53 11.64
C VAL A 35 -16.36 3.25 12.51
N PRO A 36 -16.30 3.80 13.73
CA PRO A 36 -17.23 4.75 14.35
C PRO A 36 -17.29 6.08 13.58
N ALA A 37 -18.22 6.95 13.95
CA ALA A 37 -18.40 8.23 13.28
C ALA A 37 -17.08 8.97 13.09
N GLY A 38 -16.79 9.39 11.86
CA GLY A 38 -15.49 9.94 11.47
C GLY A 38 -14.47 8.90 11.04
N GLY A 39 -14.77 7.58 11.22
CA GLY A 39 -13.96 6.46 10.78
C GLY A 39 -12.99 5.93 11.82
N ALA A 40 -12.75 4.62 11.80
CA ALA A 40 -11.75 3.97 12.64
C ALA A 40 -10.33 4.47 12.35
N ASN A 41 -10.09 4.97 11.15
CA ASN A 41 -8.81 5.56 10.75
C ASN A 41 -8.47 6.83 11.52
N ARG A 42 -9.44 7.47 12.17
CA ARG A 42 -9.25 8.68 12.98
C ARG A 42 -9.20 8.37 14.48
N GLN A 43 -9.37 7.11 14.88
CA GLN A 43 -9.30 6.70 16.27
C GLN A 43 -7.84 6.59 16.73
N PRO A 44 -7.56 6.82 18.04
CA PRO A 44 -6.18 6.79 18.55
C PRO A 44 -5.43 5.51 18.22
N GLU A 45 -6.11 4.36 18.20
CA GLU A 45 -5.50 3.07 17.93
C GLU A 45 -4.86 3.05 16.54
N TYR A 46 -5.58 3.53 15.53
CA TYR A 46 -5.03 3.57 14.17
C TYR A 46 -4.08 4.73 13.96
N LEU A 47 -4.32 5.88 14.58
CA LEU A 47 -3.41 7.02 14.47
C LEU A 47 -2.03 6.71 15.04
N ALA A 48 -1.94 5.79 16.00
CA ALA A 48 -0.66 5.28 16.49
C ALA A 48 0.08 4.46 15.41
N ILE A 49 -0.65 3.85 14.48
CA ILE A 49 -0.08 3.08 13.36
C ILE A 49 0.26 4.02 12.21
N ASN A 50 -0.66 4.88 11.83
CA ASN A 50 -0.45 5.88 10.78
C ASN A 50 -1.01 7.23 11.21
N PRO A 51 -0.15 8.18 11.60
CA PRO A 51 -0.59 9.51 12.03
C PRO A 51 -1.39 10.29 10.98
N GLN A 52 -1.23 9.96 9.68
CA GLN A 52 -2.04 10.58 8.63
C GLN A 52 -3.51 10.13 8.67
N GLY A 53 -3.82 9.02 9.37
CA GLY A 53 -5.17 8.49 9.45
C GLY A 53 -5.70 8.00 8.11
N ARG A 54 -4.84 7.46 7.26
CA ARG A 54 -5.20 6.96 5.93
C ARG A 54 -4.85 5.50 5.78
N VAL A 55 -5.51 4.84 4.86
CA VAL A 55 -5.16 3.50 4.41
C VAL A 55 -4.67 3.60 2.95
N PRO A 56 -3.76 2.74 2.50
CA PRO A 56 -3.20 1.59 3.22
C PRO A 56 -2.05 1.97 4.16
N ALA A 57 -1.76 1.07 5.08
CA ALA A 57 -0.50 1.00 5.79
C ALA A 57 -0.06 -0.46 5.80
N LEU A 58 1.23 -0.71 5.70
CA LEU A 58 1.77 -2.06 5.69
C LEU A 58 2.69 -2.24 6.88
N ARG A 59 2.46 -3.31 7.67
CA ARG A 59 3.43 -3.78 8.65
C ARG A 59 4.25 -4.89 8.02
N THR A 60 5.55 -4.69 7.91
CA THR A 60 6.45 -5.68 7.34
C THR A 60 6.61 -6.88 8.27
N ASP A 61 7.23 -7.96 7.77
CA ASP A 61 7.52 -9.14 8.58
C ASP A 61 8.46 -8.81 9.75
N GLU A 62 9.29 -7.78 9.61
CA GLU A 62 10.19 -7.31 10.66
C GLU A 62 9.51 -6.33 11.63
N GLY A 63 8.23 -6.02 11.42
CA GLY A 63 7.43 -5.18 12.31
C GLY A 63 7.44 -3.70 11.99
N GLU A 64 8.07 -3.27 10.91
CA GLU A 64 8.12 -1.88 10.50
C GLU A 64 6.83 -1.46 9.81
N LEU A 65 6.45 -0.20 9.98
CA LEU A 65 5.23 0.35 9.40
C LEU A 65 5.57 1.25 8.21
N LEU A 66 4.93 0.99 7.09
CA LEU A 66 5.08 1.77 5.87
C LEU A 66 3.74 2.39 5.48
N ILE A 67 3.77 3.61 4.99
CA ILE A 67 2.59 4.36 4.56
C ILE A 67 2.75 4.84 3.14
N GLN A 68 1.66 5.23 2.51
CA GLN A 68 1.54 5.66 1.12
C GLN A 68 1.66 4.50 0.12
N SER A 69 0.60 4.29 -0.65
CA SER A 69 0.53 3.16 -1.57
C SER A 69 1.69 3.10 -2.57
N PRO A 70 2.17 4.23 -3.16
CA PRO A 70 3.31 4.14 -4.07
C PRO A 70 4.59 3.67 -3.38
N ALA A 71 4.85 4.15 -2.17
CA ALA A 71 6.03 3.75 -1.41
C ALA A 71 5.96 2.28 -0.98
N ILE A 72 4.78 1.81 -0.59
CA ILE A 72 4.56 0.41 -0.22
C ILE A 72 4.81 -0.49 -1.43
N ILE A 73 4.29 -0.13 -2.60
CA ILE A 73 4.48 -0.91 -3.82
C ILE A 73 5.97 -0.96 -4.22
N GLU A 74 6.68 0.18 -4.11
CA GLU A 74 8.12 0.21 -4.38
C GLU A 74 8.90 -0.68 -3.39
N TYR A 75 8.51 -0.67 -2.11
CA TYR A 75 9.12 -1.57 -1.13
C TYR A 75 8.91 -3.04 -1.54
N LEU A 76 7.69 -3.40 -1.95
CA LEU A 76 7.41 -4.78 -2.37
C LEU A 76 8.25 -5.16 -3.59
N GLU A 77 8.44 -4.24 -4.52
CA GLU A 77 9.28 -4.48 -5.70
C GLU A 77 10.73 -4.78 -5.34
N GLU A 78 11.28 -4.00 -4.41
CA GLU A 78 12.68 -4.16 -3.99
C GLU A 78 12.88 -5.38 -3.08
N ARG A 79 11.94 -5.61 -2.16
CA ARG A 79 12.06 -6.69 -1.16
C ARG A 79 11.75 -8.07 -1.74
N TYR A 80 10.84 -8.13 -2.71
CA TYR A 80 10.37 -9.38 -3.32
C TYR A 80 10.54 -9.32 -4.84
N PRO A 81 11.78 -9.36 -5.35
CA PRO A 81 12.07 -9.15 -6.77
C PRO A 81 11.77 -10.36 -7.67
N GLN A 82 11.34 -11.49 -7.11
CA GLN A 82 11.16 -12.74 -7.86
C GLN A 82 10.12 -12.61 -8.97
N VAL A 83 9.04 -11.84 -8.74
CA VAL A 83 8.04 -11.52 -9.75
C VAL A 83 8.04 -10.01 -9.91
N PRO A 84 8.83 -9.47 -10.85
CA PRO A 84 9.00 -8.03 -10.98
C PRO A 84 7.75 -7.37 -11.57
N LEU A 85 7.45 -6.16 -11.08
CA LEU A 85 6.39 -5.31 -11.62
C LEU A 85 6.97 -4.18 -12.48
N LEU A 86 8.27 -3.95 -12.39
CA LEU A 86 8.97 -2.93 -13.19
C LEU A 86 9.91 -3.62 -14.18
N PRO A 87 10.07 -3.06 -15.40
CA PRO A 87 11.07 -3.56 -16.35
C PRO A 87 12.48 -3.24 -15.85
N GLU A 88 13.48 -3.97 -16.36
CA GLU A 88 14.89 -3.75 -15.99
C GLU A 88 15.49 -2.54 -16.68
N ASP A 89 15.08 -2.25 -17.92
CA ASP A 89 15.59 -1.11 -18.67
C ASP A 89 15.28 0.20 -17.96
N LEU A 90 16.29 1.06 -17.79
CA LEU A 90 16.16 2.27 -16.99
C LEU A 90 15.11 3.24 -17.53
N VAL A 91 15.05 3.41 -18.86
CA VAL A 91 14.07 4.32 -19.47
C VAL A 91 12.65 3.74 -19.32
N ALA A 92 12.50 2.45 -19.60
CA ALA A 92 11.20 1.79 -19.45
C ALA A 92 10.71 1.83 -17.98
N ARG A 93 11.62 1.63 -17.01
CA ARG A 93 11.29 1.76 -15.58
C ARG A 93 10.79 3.17 -15.26
N ALA A 94 11.46 4.18 -15.77
CA ALA A 94 11.07 5.57 -15.54
C ALA A 94 9.69 5.87 -16.16
N GLN A 95 9.44 5.34 -17.34
CA GLN A 95 8.14 5.51 -18.02
C GLN A 95 7.01 4.85 -17.22
N VAL A 96 7.22 3.63 -16.72
CA VAL A 96 6.24 2.93 -15.88
C VAL A 96 6.00 3.71 -14.58
N ARG A 97 7.06 4.19 -13.93
CA ARG A 97 6.94 5.02 -12.73
C ARG A 97 6.19 6.32 -12.99
N GLY A 98 6.38 6.91 -14.17
CA GLY A 98 5.66 8.10 -14.58
C GLY A 98 4.16 7.87 -14.66
N VAL A 99 3.74 6.78 -15.31
CA VAL A 99 2.33 6.39 -15.38
C VAL A 99 1.77 6.11 -13.98
N ALA A 100 2.52 5.39 -13.15
CA ALA A 100 2.12 5.11 -11.78
C ALA A 100 1.94 6.39 -10.95
N ALA A 101 2.80 7.38 -11.16
CA ALA A 101 2.72 8.66 -10.48
C ALA A 101 1.48 9.44 -10.90
N VAL A 102 1.11 9.42 -12.18
CA VAL A 102 -0.13 10.05 -12.65
C VAL A 102 -1.33 9.49 -11.88
N ILE A 103 -1.41 8.17 -11.77
CA ILE A 103 -2.53 7.53 -11.09
C ILE A 103 -2.45 7.73 -9.57
N GLY A 104 -1.26 7.59 -9.00
CA GLY A 104 -1.07 7.60 -7.55
C GLY A 104 -1.04 8.98 -6.91
N CYS A 105 -0.66 10.01 -7.67
CA CYS A 105 -0.43 11.34 -7.12
C CYS A 105 -1.35 12.41 -7.72
N ASP A 106 -1.74 12.27 -8.99
CA ASP A 106 -2.48 13.31 -9.72
C ASP A 106 -3.97 13.04 -9.83
N VAL A 107 -4.40 11.83 -9.55
CA VAL A 107 -5.82 11.44 -9.63
C VAL A 107 -6.48 11.40 -8.27
#